data_4017801b45a1cbac2b83ef3ccfe6e728
#
_entry.id   4017801b45a1cbac2b83ef3ccfe6e728
#
_cell.length_a   1.000
_cell.length_b   1.000
_cell.length_c   1.000
_cell.angle_alpha   90.00
_cell.angle_beta   90.00
_cell.angle_gamma   90.00
#
_symmetry.space_group_name_H-M   'P 1'
#
loop_
_entity.id
_entity.type
_entity.pdbx_description
1 polymer ?
#
loop_
_entity_poly.entity_id
_entity_poly.type
_entity_poly.pdbx_seq_one_letter_code
_entity_poly.pdbx_strand_id
1 'polypeptide(L)'
;LIEPSGVGKLSDVIVAVERTVDECPELKLNSYVTVADASKVKVYMKNFGEFYNNQIEAAGTIILSRTQKLSQEKLEAAAAMLREKNPDAAILTTPWDELDGKTILSAIEKVSLSDELLEKMRREHEIEEAEHEHEHHHHHDEHDEHDHEHEHEHHHDHDEDEHDHEH
;
A
#
# COMPACT_ATOMS: atom_id res chain seq x y z
N LEU A 1 0.28 16.08 -18.90
CA LEU A 1 -0.33 16.54 -17.66
C LEU A 1 -1.85 16.47 -17.78
N ILE A 2 -2.51 15.80 -16.82
CA ILE A 2 -3.98 15.69 -16.74
C ILE A 2 -4.39 16.36 -15.42
N GLU A 3 -5.33 17.29 -15.48
CA GLU A 3 -5.94 17.92 -14.32
C GLU A 3 -7.44 17.57 -14.29
N PRO A 4 -7.84 16.57 -13.50
CA PRO A 4 -9.26 16.20 -13.39
C PRO A 4 -10.04 17.15 -12.49
N SER A 5 -11.37 17.03 -12.52
CA SER A 5 -12.26 17.80 -11.64
C SER A 5 -12.02 17.43 -10.16
N GLY A 6 -11.99 18.44 -9.29
CA GLY A 6 -11.87 18.25 -7.83
C GLY A 6 -13.06 17.54 -7.16
N VAL A 7 -14.13 17.24 -7.89
CA VAL A 7 -15.29 16.47 -7.42
C VAL A 7 -15.32 15.04 -8.00
N GLY A 8 -14.20 14.58 -8.60
CA GLY A 8 -14.00 13.23 -9.09
C GLY A 8 -13.10 12.41 -8.15
N LYS A 9 -13.15 11.08 -8.30
CA LYS A 9 -12.23 10.18 -7.63
C LYS A 9 -10.91 10.12 -8.41
N LEU A 10 -9.81 10.41 -7.75
CA LEU A 10 -8.48 10.32 -8.35
C LEU A 10 -8.14 8.87 -8.75
N SER A 11 -8.55 7.91 -7.95
CA SER A 11 -8.40 6.48 -8.25
C SER A 11 -8.98 6.07 -9.61
N ASP A 12 -10.15 6.58 -9.97
CA ASP A 12 -10.80 6.25 -11.24
C ASP A 12 -10.03 6.82 -12.44
N VAL A 13 -9.45 8.01 -12.26
CA VAL A 13 -8.60 8.64 -13.28
C VAL A 13 -7.29 7.86 -13.44
N ILE A 14 -6.67 7.43 -12.34
CA ILE A 14 -5.45 6.60 -12.37
C ILE A 14 -5.72 5.32 -13.16
N VAL A 15 -6.77 4.56 -12.83
CA VAL A 15 -7.14 3.32 -13.55
C VAL A 15 -7.38 3.57 -15.04
N ALA A 16 -8.01 4.68 -15.41
CA ALA A 16 -8.24 5.01 -16.82
C ALA A 16 -6.92 5.31 -17.56
N VAL A 17 -5.99 6.00 -16.90
CA VAL A 17 -4.67 6.29 -17.47
C VAL A 17 -3.83 5.02 -17.57
N GLU A 18 -3.83 4.16 -16.58
CA GLU A 18 -3.10 2.86 -16.58
C GLU A 18 -3.56 1.99 -17.76
N ARG A 19 -4.87 1.86 -18.01
CA ARG A 19 -5.39 1.15 -19.18
C ARG A 19 -4.89 1.73 -20.51
N THR A 20 -4.76 3.07 -20.56
CA THR A 20 -4.25 3.73 -21.77
C THR A 20 -2.75 3.48 -21.94
N VAL A 21 -1.99 3.43 -20.84
CA VAL A 21 -0.57 3.08 -20.86
C VAL A 21 -0.36 1.64 -21.33
N ASP A 22 -1.22 0.70 -20.91
CA ASP A 22 -1.16 -0.69 -21.35
C ASP A 22 -1.38 -0.83 -22.88
N GLU A 23 -2.23 0.03 -23.45
CA GLU A 23 -2.47 0.07 -24.90
C GLU A 23 -1.41 0.85 -25.68
N CYS A 24 -0.72 1.79 -25.02
CA CYS A 24 0.26 2.70 -25.63
C CYS A 24 1.58 2.64 -24.87
N PRO A 25 2.51 1.72 -25.21
CA PRO A 25 3.78 1.54 -24.50
C PRO A 25 4.72 2.76 -24.50
N GLU A 26 4.45 3.75 -25.33
CA GLU A 26 5.19 5.03 -25.39
C GLU A 26 4.80 5.97 -24.25
N LEU A 27 3.66 5.71 -23.58
CA LEU A 27 3.18 6.47 -22.44
C LEU A 27 3.67 5.82 -21.14
N LYS A 28 3.97 6.65 -20.14
CA LYS A 28 4.26 6.22 -18.78
C LYS A 28 3.47 7.08 -17.80
N LEU A 29 2.77 6.44 -16.88
CA LEU A 29 2.21 7.11 -15.71
C LEU A 29 3.37 7.42 -14.75
N ASN A 30 3.77 8.71 -14.68
CA ASN A 30 4.92 9.13 -13.91
C ASN A 30 4.57 9.36 -12.44
N SER A 31 3.43 10.02 -12.17
CA SER A 31 3.02 10.33 -10.81
C SER A 31 1.57 10.81 -10.75
N TYR A 32 1.00 10.77 -9.57
CA TYR A 32 -0.31 11.29 -9.23
C TYR A 32 -0.19 12.22 -8.02
N VAL A 33 -0.59 13.47 -8.24
CA VAL A 33 -0.37 14.56 -7.30
C VAL A 33 -1.69 15.19 -6.89
N THR A 34 -1.88 15.40 -5.59
CA THR A 34 -3.02 16.16 -5.07
C THR A 34 -2.54 17.50 -4.52
N VAL A 35 -3.19 18.58 -4.94
CA VAL A 35 -2.99 19.92 -4.37
C VAL A 35 -4.11 20.20 -3.38
N ALA A 36 -3.77 20.39 -2.11
CA ALA A 36 -4.72 20.62 -1.03
C ALA A 36 -4.54 22.01 -0.39
N ASP A 37 -5.66 22.70 -0.13
CA ASP A 37 -5.65 23.95 0.63
C ASP A 37 -5.39 23.66 2.11
N ALA A 38 -4.21 24.01 2.61
CA ALA A 38 -3.79 23.75 3.99
C ALA A 38 -4.75 24.33 5.03
N SER A 39 -5.43 25.45 4.72
CA SER A 39 -6.40 26.10 5.62
C SER A 39 -7.75 25.38 5.68
N LYS A 40 -8.02 24.47 4.75
CA LYS A 40 -9.33 23.83 4.56
C LYS A 40 -9.34 22.31 4.75
N VAL A 41 -8.19 21.69 4.99
CA VAL A 41 -8.07 20.21 5.11
C VAL A 41 -9.15 19.63 6.01
N LYS A 42 -9.27 20.07 7.25
CA LYS A 42 -10.26 19.58 8.22
C LYS A 42 -11.69 19.74 7.73
N VAL A 43 -12.01 20.89 7.13
CA VAL A 43 -13.36 21.20 6.67
C VAL A 43 -13.74 20.37 5.47
N TYR A 44 -12.79 20.17 4.53
CA TYR A 44 -13.03 19.42 3.30
C TYR A 44 -13.10 17.92 3.56
N MET A 45 -12.28 17.37 4.43
CA MET A 45 -12.41 15.98 4.88
C MET A 45 -13.80 15.67 5.44
N LYS A 46 -14.38 16.62 6.19
CA LYS A 46 -15.71 16.45 6.79
C LYS A 46 -16.85 16.60 5.78
N ASN A 47 -16.76 17.60 4.89
CA ASN A 47 -17.89 18.01 4.03
C ASN A 47 -17.90 17.32 2.66
N PHE A 48 -16.73 16.94 2.15
CA PHE A 48 -16.53 16.31 0.83
C PHE A 48 -15.86 14.95 0.97
N GLY A 49 -16.14 14.25 2.07
CA GLY A 49 -15.42 13.07 2.54
C GLY A 49 -15.11 12.03 1.47
N GLU A 50 -16.06 11.67 0.62
CA GLU A 50 -15.85 10.63 -0.40
C GLU A 50 -14.79 11.06 -1.43
N PHE A 51 -14.99 12.20 -2.07
CA PHE A 51 -14.07 12.65 -3.14
C PHE A 51 -12.76 13.16 -2.59
N TYR A 52 -12.83 14.01 -1.56
CA TYR A 52 -11.61 14.59 -0.98
C TYR A 52 -10.71 13.53 -0.35
N ASN A 53 -11.28 12.60 0.43
CA ASN A 53 -10.50 11.52 1.03
C ASN A 53 -9.88 10.62 -0.05
N ASN A 54 -10.63 10.25 -1.10
CA ASN A 54 -10.09 9.48 -2.20
C ASN A 54 -8.91 10.18 -2.90
N GLN A 55 -9.00 11.49 -3.12
CA GLN A 55 -7.90 12.26 -3.70
C GLN A 55 -6.65 12.30 -2.79
N ILE A 56 -6.84 12.30 -1.48
CA ILE A 56 -5.71 12.22 -0.52
C ILE A 56 -5.16 10.79 -0.46
N GLU A 57 -6.01 9.78 -0.34
CA GLU A 57 -5.64 8.37 -0.18
C GLU A 57 -4.95 7.81 -1.43
N ALA A 58 -5.37 8.23 -2.62
CA ALA A 58 -4.79 7.80 -3.89
C ALA A 58 -3.56 8.59 -4.33
N ALA A 59 -3.19 9.68 -3.65
CA ALA A 59 -2.06 10.51 -4.06
C ALA A 59 -0.71 9.88 -3.70
N GLY A 60 0.23 9.86 -4.64
CA GLY A 60 1.65 9.59 -4.35
C GLY A 60 2.34 10.81 -3.74
N THR A 61 1.92 12.03 -4.14
CA THR A 61 2.43 13.29 -3.59
C THR A 61 1.28 14.24 -3.28
N ILE A 62 1.33 14.86 -2.11
CA ILE A 62 0.38 15.90 -1.68
C ILE A 62 1.13 17.22 -1.52
N ILE A 63 0.66 18.26 -2.21
CA ILE A 63 1.24 19.59 -2.12
C ILE A 63 0.26 20.51 -1.40
N LEU A 64 0.68 21.06 -0.26
CA LEU A 64 -0.12 22.00 0.48
C LEU A 64 -0.01 23.41 -0.11
N SER A 65 -1.15 23.96 -0.50
CA SER A 65 -1.26 25.36 -0.95
C SER A 65 -1.70 26.27 0.19
N ARG A 66 -1.48 27.60 0.00
CA ARG A 66 -1.88 28.67 0.93
C ARG A 66 -1.24 28.56 2.32
N THR A 67 -0.07 27.97 2.40
CA THR A 67 0.67 27.75 3.64
C THR A 67 1.22 29.03 4.24
N GLN A 68 1.51 30.08 3.42
CA GLN A 68 2.06 31.37 3.83
C GLN A 68 1.23 32.11 4.91
N LYS A 69 -0.08 31.81 4.99
CA LYS A 69 -1.02 32.47 5.91
C LYS A 69 -1.31 31.67 7.17
N LEU A 70 -0.69 30.51 7.31
CA LEU A 70 -0.91 29.63 8.45
C LEU A 70 0.23 29.74 9.46
N SER A 71 -0.13 29.61 10.75
CA SER A 71 0.89 29.37 11.76
C SER A 71 1.49 27.96 11.59
N GLN A 72 2.73 27.79 12.02
CA GLN A 72 3.43 26.51 11.97
C GLN A 72 2.61 25.38 12.59
N GLU A 73 2.00 25.64 13.75
CA GLU A 73 1.14 24.67 14.46
C GLU A 73 -0.06 24.20 13.60
N LYS A 74 -0.72 25.14 12.90
CA LYS A 74 -1.85 24.79 12.02
C LYS A 74 -1.41 24.02 10.78
N LEU A 75 -0.24 24.35 10.25
CA LEU A 75 0.36 23.66 9.12
C LEU A 75 0.71 22.22 9.48
N GLU A 76 1.35 22.02 10.63
CA GLU A 76 1.69 20.71 11.17
C GLU A 76 0.43 19.87 11.46
N ALA A 77 -0.60 20.47 12.03
CA ALA A 77 -1.89 19.80 12.25
C ALA A 77 -2.56 19.36 10.94
N ALA A 78 -2.52 20.21 9.90
CA ALA A 78 -3.02 19.85 8.58
C ALA A 78 -2.23 18.70 7.96
N ALA A 79 -0.89 18.76 8.02
CA ALA A 79 -0.02 17.70 7.53
C ALA A 79 -0.25 16.36 8.28
N ALA A 80 -0.43 16.42 9.61
CA ALA A 80 -0.71 15.25 10.42
C ALA A 80 -2.04 14.57 10.01
N MET A 81 -3.10 15.33 9.78
CA MET A 81 -4.38 14.79 9.31
C MET A 81 -4.27 14.13 7.94
N LEU A 82 -3.47 14.69 7.03
CA LEU A 82 -3.21 14.09 5.72
C LEU A 82 -2.39 12.80 5.84
N ARG A 83 -1.37 12.81 6.71
CA ARG A 83 -0.53 11.66 6.99
C ARG A 83 -1.30 10.49 7.61
N GLU A 84 -2.30 10.79 8.46
CA GLU A 84 -3.20 9.77 9.01
C GLU A 84 -4.02 9.07 7.92
N LYS A 85 -4.40 9.81 6.88
CA LYS A 85 -5.16 9.29 5.73
C LYS A 85 -4.27 8.58 4.70
N ASN A 86 -3.08 9.09 4.48
CA ASN A 86 -2.12 8.52 3.53
C ASN A 86 -0.71 8.59 4.14
N PRO A 87 -0.27 7.49 4.79
CA PRO A 87 1.06 7.42 5.42
C PRO A 87 2.21 7.39 4.41
N ASP A 88 1.94 6.98 3.18
CA ASP A 88 2.97 6.73 2.16
C ASP A 88 3.25 7.96 1.28
N ALA A 89 2.28 8.86 1.10
CA ALA A 89 2.44 10.03 0.26
C ALA A 89 3.56 10.97 0.73
N ALA A 90 4.31 11.52 -0.21
CA ALA A 90 5.16 12.68 0.06
C ALA A 90 4.29 13.93 0.30
N ILE A 91 4.52 14.66 1.40
CA ILE A 91 3.75 15.86 1.71
C ILE A 91 4.68 17.08 1.66
N LEU A 92 4.43 18.00 0.70
CA LEU A 92 5.14 19.26 0.57
C LEU A 92 4.37 20.37 1.30
N THR A 93 5.02 20.95 2.30
CA THR A 93 4.45 22.02 3.16
C THR A 93 5.06 23.38 2.91
N THR A 94 6.12 23.46 2.12
CA THR A 94 6.84 24.71 1.79
C THR A 94 5.94 25.68 1.04
N PRO A 95 5.95 26.98 1.39
CA PRO A 95 5.22 28.00 0.66
C PRO A 95 5.56 28.05 -0.84
N TRP A 96 4.57 28.36 -1.68
CA TRP A 96 4.74 28.37 -3.14
C TRP A 96 5.79 29.36 -3.65
N ASP A 97 5.96 30.46 -2.97
CA ASP A 97 6.97 31.49 -3.27
C ASP A 97 8.40 31.04 -2.93
N GLU A 98 8.55 30.02 -2.13
CA GLU A 98 9.82 29.39 -1.76
C GLU A 98 10.09 28.06 -2.51
N LEU A 99 9.11 27.59 -3.29
CA LEU A 99 9.21 26.34 -4.07
C LEU A 99 9.61 26.63 -5.52
N ASP A 100 10.71 26.07 -5.96
CA ASP A 100 11.02 26.02 -7.39
C ASP A 100 10.45 24.75 -8.07
N GLY A 101 10.28 24.82 -9.40
CA GLY A 101 9.73 23.72 -10.16
C GLY A 101 10.58 22.43 -10.12
N LYS A 102 11.90 22.57 -9.93
CA LYS A 102 12.81 21.40 -9.83
C LYS A 102 12.60 20.67 -8.51
N THR A 103 12.40 21.40 -7.42
CA THR A 103 12.10 20.82 -6.11
C THR A 103 10.79 20.06 -6.15
N ILE A 104 9.74 20.62 -6.77
CA ILE A 104 8.45 19.96 -6.96
C ILE A 104 8.63 18.68 -7.79
N LEU A 105 9.28 18.77 -8.93
CA LEU A 105 9.52 17.63 -9.83
C LEU A 105 10.31 16.52 -9.13
N SER A 106 11.38 16.87 -8.41
CA SER A 106 12.19 15.92 -7.66
C SER A 106 11.41 15.19 -6.56
N ALA A 107 10.48 15.88 -5.89
CA ALA A 107 9.63 15.25 -4.87
C ALA A 107 8.64 14.26 -5.48
N ILE A 108 8.07 14.61 -6.64
CA ILE A 108 7.17 13.77 -7.40
C ILE A 108 7.89 12.52 -7.94
N GLU A 109 9.06 12.68 -8.52
CA GLU A 109 9.85 11.60 -9.13
C GLU A 109 10.46 10.65 -8.08
N LYS A 110 10.85 11.15 -6.91
CA LYS A 110 11.39 10.29 -5.84
C LYS A 110 10.37 9.27 -5.32
N VAL A 111 9.12 9.64 -5.23
CA VAL A 111 8.05 8.72 -4.84
C VAL A 111 7.88 7.63 -5.90
N SER A 112 7.81 8.02 -7.17
CA SER A 112 7.70 7.07 -8.29
C SER A 112 8.87 6.10 -8.35
N LEU A 113 10.10 6.56 -8.13
CA LEU A 113 11.31 5.70 -8.11
C LEU A 113 11.34 4.74 -6.92
N SER A 114 10.86 5.17 -5.74
CA SER A 114 10.79 4.30 -4.58
C SER A 114 9.75 3.20 -4.76
N ASP A 115 8.62 3.50 -5.35
CA ASP A 115 7.57 2.52 -5.65
C ASP A 115 8.06 1.49 -6.70
N GLU A 116 8.72 1.94 -7.77
CA GLU A 116 9.33 1.05 -8.78
C GLU A 116 10.40 0.13 -8.15
N LEU A 117 11.21 0.65 -7.23
CA LEU A 117 12.24 -0.13 -6.55
C LEU A 117 11.64 -1.17 -5.60
N LEU A 118 10.60 -0.79 -4.83
CA LEU A 118 9.89 -1.70 -3.94
C LEU A 118 9.17 -2.81 -4.72
N GLU A 119 8.52 -2.48 -5.83
CA GLU A 119 7.91 -3.50 -6.71
C GLU A 119 8.93 -4.46 -7.30
N LYS A 120 10.10 -3.93 -7.71
CA LYS A 120 11.19 -4.77 -8.22
C LYS A 120 11.71 -5.72 -7.15
N MET A 121 11.97 -5.23 -5.94
CA MET A 121 12.40 -6.06 -4.81
C MET A 121 11.36 -7.13 -4.44
N ARG A 122 10.07 -6.79 -4.47
CA ARG A 122 9.01 -7.77 -4.22
C ARG A 122 8.96 -8.86 -5.27
N ARG A 123 9.09 -8.51 -6.55
CA ARG A 123 9.14 -9.51 -7.65
C ARG A 123 10.37 -10.40 -7.55
N GLU A 124 11.52 -9.85 -7.20
CA GLU A 124 12.75 -10.64 -7.00
C GLU A 124 12.56 -11.64 -5.84
N HIS A 125 11.94 -11.22 -4.75
CA HIS A 125 11.65 -12.09 -3.60
C HIS A 125 10.64 -13.20 -3.94
N GLU A 126 9.56 -12.89 -4.68
CA GLU A 126 8.58 -13.88 -5.14
C GLU A 126 9.23 -14.94 -6.07
N ILE A 127 10.22 -14.55 -6.87
CA ILE A 127 10.97 -15.49 -7.72
C ILE A 127 11.88 -16.39 -6.87
N GLU A 128 12.61 -15.83 -5.90
CA GLU A 128 13.45 -16.60 -4.99
C GLU A 128 12.64 -17.60 -4.14
N GLU A 129 11.46 -17.22 -3.63
CA GLU A 129 10.57 -18.13 -2.91
C GLU A 129 10.06 -19.26 -3.81
N ALA A 130 9.68 -18.96 -5.06
CA ALA A 130 9.22 -19.96 -6.02
C ALA A 130 10.34 -20.95 -6.43
N GLU A 131 11.59 -20.49 -6.54
CA GLU A 131 12.73 -21.36 -6.80
C GLU A 131 13.05 -22.27 -5.59
N HIS A 132 12.93 -21.76 -4.36
CA HIS A 132 13.11 -22.56 -3.16
C HIS A 132 12.02 -23.64 -2.97
N GLU A 133 10.77 -23.36 -3.33
CA GLU A 133 9.69 -24.38 -3.29
C GLU A 133 9.95 -25.51 -4.30
N HIS A 134 10.56 -25.22 -5.45
CA HIS A 134 10.92 -26.25 -6.45
C HIS A 134 12.08 -27.15 -6.02
N GLU A 135 13.03 -26.66 -5.24
CA GLU A 135 14.15 -27.48 -4.74
C GLU A 135 13.73 -28.51 -3.68
N HIS A 136 12.66 -28.25 -2.93
CA HIS A 136 12.17 -29.16 -1.89
C HIS A 136 11.33 -30.35 -2.40
N HIS A 137 10.92 -30.35 -3.67
CA HIS A 137 10.11 -31.44 -4.24
C HIS A 137 10.89 -32.55 -4.95
N HIS A 138 12.24 -32.49 -5.01
CA HIS A 138 13.05 -33.51 -5.71
C HIS A 138 13.82 -34.48 -4.80
N HIS A 139 13.52 -34.57 -3.49
CA HIS A 139 14.21 -35.51 -2.60
C HIS A 139 13.26 -36.42 -1.81
N HIS A 140 12.32 -37.07 -2.46
CA HIS A 140 11.62 -38.23 -1.89
C HIS A 140 11.17 -39.20 -2.97
N ASP A 141 12.14 -39.92 -3.55
CA ASP A 141 11.93 -41.22 -4.14
C ASP A 141 13.29 -41.94 -4.21
N GLU A 142 13.65 -42.62 -3.17
CA GLU A 142 14.48 -43.83 -3.12
C GLU A 142 14.70 -44.20 -1.64
N HIS A 143 13.83 -45.03 -1.06
CA HIS A 143 14.24 -45.92 0.00
C HIS A 143 13.42 -47.20 -0.05
N ASP A 144 14.23 -48.25 -0.23
CA ASP A 144 14.02 -49.69 -0.27
C ASP A 144 13.02 -50.24 0.71
N GLU A 145 12.35 -51.29 0.23
CA GLU A 145 11.64 -52.32 0.97
C GLU A 145 12.50 -52.89 2.10
N HIS A 146 12.06 -52.79 3.32
CA HIS A 146 12.38 -53.72 4.38
C HIS A 146 11.11 -54.14 5.13
N ASP A 147 10.72 -55.38 4.79
CA ASP A 147 9.86 -56.29 5.48
C ASP A 147 10.30 -56.48 6.95
N HIS A 148 9.48 -56.15 7.91
CA HIS A 148 9.52 -56.71 9.25
C HIS A 148 8.12 -56.81 9.81
N GLU A 149 7.62 -58.07 9.74
CA GLU A 149 6.54 -58.57 10.60
C GLU A 149 6.92 -58.44 12.06
N HIS A 150 6.10 -57.80 12.87
CA HIS A 150 5.98 -58.04 14.28
C HIS A 150 4.53 -57.91 14.71
N GLU A 151 3.92 -59.11 14.93
CA GLU A 151 2.74 -59.30 15.75
C GLU A 151 3.06 -58.87 17.19
N HIS A 152 2.23 -58.04 17.78
CA HIS A 152 1.96 -58.06 19.21
C HIS A 152 0.50 -57.70 19.49
N GLU A 153 -0.27 -58.74 19.82
CA GLU A 153 -1.51 -58.64 20.59
C GLU A 153 -1.20 -58.09 21.99
N HIS A 154 -1.94 -57.14 22.47
CA HIS A 154 -2.31 -57.04 23.87
C HIS A 154 -3.66 -56.36 24.06
N HIS A 155 -4.56 -57.19 24.64
CA HIS A 155 -5.80 -56.82 25.32
C HIS A 155 -5.54 -55.91 26.52
N HIS A 156 -6.54 -55.09 26.82
CA HIS A 156 -7.24 -54.88 28.10
C HIS A 156 -8.07 -53.59 27.97
N ASP A 157 -9.36 -53.65 27.98
CA ASP A 157 -10.42 -53.76 29.01
C ASP A 157 -10.43 -52.66 30.08
N HIS A 158 -11.65 -52.03 30.19
CA HIS A 158 -12.28 -51.38 31.34
C HIS A 158 -11.72 -50.00 31.75
N ASP A 159 -12.50 -48.98 32.10
CA ASP A 159 -13.82 -48.94 32.78
C ASP A 159 -14.47 -47.55 32.53
N GLU A 160 -15.78 -47.59 32.63
CA GLU A 160 -16.69 -46.46 32.77
C GLU A 160 -16.44 -45.72 34.09
N ASP A 161 -16.63 -44.37 34.10
CA ASP A 161 -17.20 -43.70 35.27
C ASP A 161 -17.86 -42.38 34.84
N GLU A 162 -19.16 -42.37 35.02
CA GLU A 162 -20.04 -41.19 35.07
C GLU A 162 -19.71 -40.36 36.32
N HIS A 163 -19.69 -39.06 36.19
CA HIS A 163 -20.12 -38.20 37.29
C HIS A 163 -20.73 -36.89 36.76
N ASP A 164 -22.05 -36.85 36.89
CA ASP A 164 -22.89 -35.71 37.08
C ASP A 164 -22.35 -34.78 38.20
N HIS A 165 -22.40 -33.47 38.04
CA HIS A 165 -22.81 -32.53 39.08
C HIS A 165 -23.12 -31.12 38.52
N GLU A 166 -24.42 -30.79 38.68
CA GLU A 166 -24.93 -29.41 38.68
C GLU A 166 -24.22 -28.53 39.74
N HIS A 167 -23.99 -27.27 39.33
CA HIS A 167 -24.47 -26.06 40.04
C HIS A 167 -24.32 -24.85 39.17
#